data_dd4144002367398811f7ce0cf88545b1
#
_entry.id   dd4144002367398811f7ce0cf88545b1
#
_cell.length_a   1.000
_cell.length_b   1.000
_cell.length_c   1.000
_cell.angle_alpha   90.00
_cell.angle_beta   90.00
_cell.angle_gamma   90.00
#
_symmetry.space_group_name_H-M   'P 1'
#
loop_
_entity.id
_entity.type
_entity.pdbx_description
1 polymer ?
#
loop_
_entity_poly.entity_id
_entity_poly.type
_entity_poly.pdbx_seq_one_letter_code
_entity_poly.pdbx_strand_id
1 'polypeptide(L)'
;MGKDTQCVHSGAIPDRMSGGLNSPIFTSSSFVYLDADENVYPRYFNTPNQKAVIDKLCALENTESGLLFSSGMAAISTVVVAFVGKGDHVVMQRDIYGGTHHFASVEFERFGIDYTLVSNKPADFKAAIRDNTRLIYIETPSNPLLLVADIAAVAEVARSHRIPSAIDNTFASPINQNPHELGIDIVIHSGTKYLNGHSDLVAGAVIGHLVAW
;
A
#
# COMPACT_ATOMS: atom_id res chain seq x y z
N MET A 1 -16.16 -8.99 13.50
CA MET A 1 -17.07 -8.64 12.41
C MET A 1 -16.61 -9.39 11.18
N GLY A 2 -17.51 -10.05 10.41
CA GLY A 2 -17.13 -10.73 9.18
C GLY A 2 -16.72 -9.74 8.08
N LYS A 3 -15.91 -10.17 7.10
CA LYS A 3 -15.40 -9.30 6.01
C LYS A 3 -16.51 -8.59 5.23
N ASP A 4 -17.60 -9.28 4.92
CA ASP A 4 -18.75 -8.67 4.22
C ASP A 4 -19.32 -7.48 5.00
N THR A 5 -19.46 -7.62 6.32
CA THR A 5 -19.93 -6.55 7.20
C THR A 5 -18.87 -5.42 7.31
N GLN A 6 -17.59 -5.76 7.30
CA GLN A 6 -16.52 -4.75 7.29
C GLN A 6 -16.54 -3.92 5.99
N CYS A 7 -16.76 -4.56 4.84
CA CYS A 7 -16.87 -3.84 3.55
C CYS A 7 -17.95 -2.75 3.60
N VAL A 8 -19.04 -3.00 4.27
CA VAL A 8 -20.17 -2.06 4.37
C VAL A 8 -19.91 -1.01 5.45
N HIS A 9 -19.56 -1.43 6.67
CA HIS A 9 -19.65 -0.60 7.86
C HIS A 9 -18.34 -0.04 8.40
N SER A 10 -17.17 -0.66 8.12
CA SER A 10 -15.90 -0.12 8.61
C SER A 10 -15.61 1.24 7.98
N GLY A 11 -15.04 2.15 8.78
CA GLY A 11 -14.76 3.53 8.37
C GLY A 11 -15.98 4.40 8.10
N ALA A 12 -17.20 3.91 8.38
CA ALA A 12 -18.41 4.72 8.19
C ALA A 12 -18.45 5.90 9.14
N ILE A 13 -18.73 7.09 8.60
CA ILE A 13 -18.92 8.32 9.38
C ILE A 13 -20.42 8.47 9.68
N PRO A 14 -20.84 8.50 10.97
CA PRO A 14 -22.24 8.74 11.30
C PRO A 14 -22.69 10.15 10.87
N ASP A 15 -23.74 10.24 10.09
CA ASP A 15 -24.40 11.52 9.85
C ASP A 15 -25.33 11.88 11.02
N ARG A 16 -24.79 12.66 11.95
CA ARG A 16 -25.55 13.09 13.16
C ARG A 16 -26.59 14.16 12.87
N MET A 17 -26.54 14.81 11.70
CA MET A 17 -27.49 15.87 11.36
C MET A 17 -28.80 15.30 10.80
N SER A 18 -28.70 14.38 9.83
CA SER A 18 -29.90 13.82 9.18
C SER A 18 -30.27 12.44 9.73
N GLY A 19 -29.38 11.77 10.48
CA GLY A 19 -29.53 10.37 10.86
C GLY A 19 -29.34 9.40 9.71
N GLY A 20 -28.76 9.85 8.61
CA GLY A 20 -28.47 9.04 7.43
C GLY A 20 -27.44 7.94 7.73
N LEU A 21 -27.59 6.77 7.10
CA LEU A 21 -26.70 5.62 7.31
C LEU A 21 -25.44 5.67 6.45
N ASN A 22 -25.43 6.45 5.36
CA ASN A 22 -24.27 6.62 4.51
C ASN A 22 -23.34 7.70 5.08
N SER A 23 -22.01 7.50 4.92
CA SER A 23 -21.05 8.54 5.26
C SER A 23 -21.29 9.80 4.45
N PRO A 24 -21.37 10.99 5.06
CA PRO A 24 -21.45 12.25 4.33
C PRO A 24 -20.22 12.48 3.45
N ILE A 25 -20.40 13.16 2.33
CA ILE A 25 -19.31 13.64 1.50
C ILE A 25 -19.03 15.09 1.89
N PHE A 26 -17.87 15.33 2.52
CA PHE A 26 -17.41 16.66 2.89
C PHE A 26 -16.55 17.22 1.77
N THR A 27 -16.99 18.31 1.15
CA THR A 27 -16.30 18.94 0.00
C THR A 27 -15.31 20.02 0.43
N SER A 28 -15.25 20.36 1.73
CA SER A 28 -14.37 21.40 2.24
C SER A 28 -12.90 20.97 2.16
N SER A 29 -12.06 21.88 1.68
CA SER A 29 -10.59 21.77 1.73
C SER A 29 -9.96 22.72 2.76
N SER A 30 -10.79 23.56 3.42
CA SER A 30 -10.38 24.50 4.46
C SER A 30 -11.20 24.25 5.71
N PHE A 31 -10.54 24.27 6.86
CA PHE A 31 -11.13 23.93 8.15
C PHE A 31 -10.77 25.00 9.18
N VAL A 32 -11.60 25.14 10.21
CA VAL A 32 -11.30 26.00 11.36
C VAL A 32 -10.06 25.43 12.07
N TYR A 33 -9.11 26.29 12.41
CA TYR A 33 -7.87 25.91 13.08
C TYR A 33 -7.65 26.62 14.43
N LEU A 34 -8.33 27.77 14.64
CA LEU A 34 -8.30 28.45 15.93
C LEU A 34 -9.21 27.69 16.90
N ASP A 35 -8.67 27.37 18.07
CA ASP A 35 -9.36 26.65 19.14
C ASP A 35 -9.90 25.25 18.73
N ALA A 36 -9.28 24.64 17.73
CA ALA A 36 -9.59 23.28 17.30
C ALA A 36 -8.70 22.26 18.04
N ASP A 37 -9.30 21.13 18.45
CA ASP A 37 -8.57 20.02 19.10
C ASP A 37 -7.54 19.37 18.16
N GLU A 38 -7.81 19.38 16.85
CA GLU A 38 -6.94 18.84 15.81
C GLU A 38 -6.93 19.78 14.59
N ASN A 39 -5.75 20.04 14.04
CA ASN A 39 -5.63 20.74 12.76
C ASN A 39 -5.96 19.84 11.60
N VAL A 40 -7.15 20.00 11.03
CA VAL A 40 -7.58 19.25 9.84
C VAL A 40 -7.06 19.91 8.58
N TYR A 41 -6.30 19.15 7.77
CA TYR A 41 -5.78 19.64 6.51
C TYR A 41 -5.59 18.50 5.51
N PRO A 42 -6.00 18.66 4.23
CA PRO A 42 -5.96 17.55 3.26
C PRO A 42 -4.58 16.89 3.09
N ARG A 43 -3.49 17.66 3.25
CA ARG A 43 -2.11 17.12 3.17
C ARG A 43 -1.69 16.31 4.40
N TYR A 44 -2.43 16.41 5.49
CA TYR A 44 -2.19 15.59 6.68
C TYR A 44 -2.96 14.26 6.62
N PHE A 45 -3.69 14.00 5.53
CA PHE A 45 -4.51 12.80 5.33
C PHE A 45 -5.56 12.59 6.41
N ASN A 46 -6.00 13.66 7.06
CA ASN A 46 -6.91 13.62 8.21
C ASN A 46 -8.25 14.29 7.98
N THR A 47 -8.60 14.61 6.71
CA THR A 47 -9.97 15.05 6.42
C THR A 47 -10.95 13.89 6.65
N PRO A 48 -12.22 14.18 7.01
CA PRO A 48 -13.18 13.11 7.30
C PRO A 48 -13.29 12.07 6.19
N ASN A 49 -13.31 12.49 4.91
CA ASN A 49 -13.39 11.55 3.78
C ASN A 49 -12.14 10.66 3.68
N GLN A 50 -10.95 11.25 3.88
CA GLN A 50 -9.70 10.48 3.86
C GLN A 50 -9.65 9.47 5.00
N LYS A 51 -9.97 9.90 6.23
CA LYS A 51 -10.02 9.01 7.39
C LYS A 51 -11.01 7.85 7.18
N ALA A 52 -12.20 8.11 6.65
CA ALA A 52 -13.18 7.08 6.37
C ALA A 52 -12.66 5.97 5.44
N VAL A 53 -11.93 6.36 4.37
CA VAL A 53 -11.33 5.40 3.43
C VAL A 53 -10.17 4.65 4.07
N ILE A 54 -9.27 5.36 4.77
CA ILE A 54 -8.13 4.75 5.47
C ILE A 54 -8.62 3.74 6.51
N ASP A 55 -9.56 4.13 7.38
CA ASP A 55 -10.10 3.26 8.42
C ASP A 55 -10.76 2.00 7.85
N LYS A 56 -11.45 2.13 6.71
CA LYS A 56 -12.02 0.98 6.00
C LYS A 56 -10.94 0.04 5.48
N LEU A 57 -9.92 0.57 4.81
CA LEU A 57 -8.83 -0.24 4.27
C LEU A 57 -8.02 -0.90 5.38
N CYS A 58 -7.72 -0.18 6.45
CA CYS A 58 -7.06 -0.73 7.63
C CYS A 58 -7.85 -1.88 8.24
N ALA A 59 -9.18 -1.71 8.39
CA ALA A 59 -10.03 -2.78 8.91
C ALA A 59 -10.04 -4.02 8.01
N LEU A 60 -10.00 -3.85 6.69
CA LEU A 60 -9.99 -4.95 5.72
C LEU A 60 -8.64 -5.67 5.64
N GLU A 61 -7.53 -4.94 5.83
CA GLU A 61 -6.16 -5.49 5.84
C GLU A 61 -5.69 -5.94 7.23
N ASN A 62 -6.51 -5.75 8.28
CA ASN A 62 -6.16 -6.00 9.68
C ASN A 62 -4.89 -5.25 10.14
N THR A 63 -4.84 -3.95 9.79
CA THR A 63 -3.76 -3.02 10.13
C THR A 63 -4.31 -1.80 10.86
N GLU A 64 -3.45 -0.87 11.25
CA GLU A 64 -3.84 0.28 12.09
C GLU A 64 -3.58 1.64 11.43
N SER A 65 -2.82 1.69 10.34
CA SER A 65 -2.55 2.97 9.69
C SER A 65 -2.45 2.85 8.17
N GLY A 66 -2.66 3.97 7.50
CA GLY A 66 -2.56 4.04 6.05
C GLY A 66 -2.51 5.46 5.51
N LEU A 67 -2.10 5.56 4.26
CA LEU A 67 -2.04 6.81 3.51
C LEU A 67 -2.74 6.63 2.15
N LEU A 68 -3.39 7.69 1.68
CA LEU A 68 -4.02 7.74 0.36
C LEU A 68 -3.13 8.49 -0.63
N PHE A 69 -3.17 8.05 -1.88
CA PHE A 69 -2.42 8.63 -2.98
C PHE A 69 -3.31 8.87 -4.20
N SER A 70 -2.87 9.74 -5.08
CA SER A 70 -3.59 10.06 -6.33
C SER A 70 -3.63 8.90 -7.33
N SER A 71 -2.79 7.87 -7.17
CA SER A 71 -2.77 6.68 -8.01
C SER A 71 -2.00 5.54 -7.34
N GLY A 72 -2.16 4.31 -7.86
CA GLY A 72 -1.34 3.17 -7.45
C GLY A 72 0.15 3.42 -7.67
N MET A 73 0.52 4.01 -8.81
CA MET A 73 1.93 4.36 -9.07
C MET A 73 2.47 5.43 -8.12
N ALA A 74 1.64 6.39 -7.70
CA ALA A 74 2.05 7.36 -6.67
C ALA A 74 2.30 6.66 -5.33
N ALA A 75 1.49 5.68 -4.96
CA ALA A 75 1.70 4.86 -3.77
C ALA A 75 3.01 4.05 -3.86
N ILE A 76 3.20 3.31 -4.97
CA ILE A 76 4.40 2.49 -5.21
C ILE A 76 5.68 3.34 -5.19
N SER A 77 5.72 4.43 -5.98
CA SER A 77 6.90 5.28 -6.05
C SER A 77 7.23 5.93 -4.71
N THR A 78 6.22 6.35 -3.95
CA THR A 78 6.43 6.92 -2.62
C THR A 78 7.00 5.89 -1.65
N VAL A 79 6.49 4.65 -1.63
CA VAL A 79 7.06 3.58 -0.81
C VAL A 79 8.53 3.36 -1.16
N VAL A 80 8.87 3.24 -2.45
CA VAL A 80 10.26 3.06 -2.85
C VAL A 80 11.14 4.20 -2.35
N VAL A 81 10.80 5.46 -2.65
CA VAL A 81 11.67 6.60 -2.28
C VAL A 81 11.67 6.91 -0.78
N ALA A 82 10.71 6.38 -0.01
CA ALA A 82 10.70 6.49 1.44
C ALA A 82 11.76 5.59 2.10
N PHE A 83 12.06 4.44 1.50
CA PHE A 83 12.99 3.47 2.08
C PHE A 83 14.33 3.39 1.35
N VAL A 84 14.40 3.90 0.11
CA VAL A 84 15.55 3.69 -0.78
C VAL A 84 16.05 5.01 -1.34
N GLY A 85 17.35 5.24 -1.21
CA GLY A 85 18.03 6.42 -1.71
C GLY A 85 19.21 6.10 -2.63
N LYS A 86 19.97 7.13 -2.98
CA LYS A 86 21.17 6.98 -3.82
C LYS A 86 22.18 6.01 -3.18
N GLY A 87 22.58 5.01 -3.95
CA GLY A 87 23.53 3.98 -3.53
C GLY A 87 22.89 2.79 -2.83
N ASP A 88 21.59 2.80 -2.59
CA ASP A 88 20.84 1.68 -2.05
C ASP A 88 20.39 0.71 -3.14
N HIS A 89 19.95 -0.47 -2.72
CA HIS A 89 19.53 -1.55 -3.59
C HIS A 89 18.13 -2.06 -3.22
N VAL A 90 17.35 -2.44 -4.26
CA VAL A 90 16.02 -3.06 -4.13
C VAL A 90 16.04 -4.46 -4.75
N VAL A 91 15.52 -5.45 -4.03
CA VAL A 91 15.21 -6.75 -4.61
C VAL A 91 13.74 -6.76 -5.01
N MET A 92 13.45 -6.96 -6.29
CA MET A 92 12.09 -6.91 -6.83
C MET A 92 11.74 -8.21 -7.55
N GLN A 93 10.50 -8.64 -7.41
CA GLN A 93 9.97 -9.69 -8.28
C GLN A 93 10.02 -9.22 -9.74
N ARG A 94 10.34 -10.11 -10.67
CA ARG A 94 10.47 -9.78 -12.10
C ARG A 94 9.12 -9.57 -12.77
N ASP A 95 8.19 -10.46 -12.49
CA ASP A 95 6.86 -10.47 -13.10
C ASP A 95 5.93 -9.60 -12.25
N ILE A 96 5.93 -8.29 -12.52
CA ILE A 96 5.16 -7.26 -11.83
C ILE A 96 4.49 -6.36 -12.84
N TYR A 97 3.59 -5.51 -12.37
CA TYR A 97 2.90 -4.51 -13.18
C TYR A 97 3.89 -3.71 -14.05
N GLY A 98 3.56 -3.56 -15.34
CA GLY A 98 4.43 -2.89 -16.31
C GLY A 98 4.81 -1.45 -15.95
N GLY A 99 3.91 -0.72 -15.25
CA GLY A 99 4.22 0.62 -14.74
C GLY A 99 5.30 0.60 -13.65
N THR A 100 5.26 -0.37 -12.74
CA THR A 100 6.27 -0.56 -11.69
C THR A 100 7.61 -0.97 -12.31
N HIS A 101 7.58 -1.90 -13.26
CA HIS A 101 8.78 -2.31 -14.01
C HIS A 101 9.41 -1.13 -14.75
N HIS A 102 8.59 -0.31 -15.43
CA HIS A 102 9.06 0.88 -16.14
C HIS A 102 9.66 1.91 -15.17
N PHE A 103 9.00 2.16 -14.04
CA PHE A 103 9.52 3.04 -12.99
C PHE A 103 10.90 2.58 -12.51
N ALA A 104 11.08 1.28 -12.23
CA ALA A 104 12.36 0.74 -11.81
C ALA A 104 13.43 0.86 -12.92
N SER A 105 13.09 0.50 -14.16
CA SER A 105 14.07 0.48 -15.26
C SER A 105 14.52 1.86 -15.75
N VAL A 106 13.72 2.91 -15.53
CA VAL A 106 13.98 4.26 -16.02
C VAL A 106 14.39 5.21 -14.89
N GLU A 107 13.65 5.24 -13.80
CA GLU A 107 13.85 6.26 -12.78
C GLU A 107 14.91 5.85 -11.74
N PHE A 108 15.10 4.55 -11.48
CA PHE A 108 16.09 4.12 -10.48
C PHE A 108 17.50 4.54 -10.88
N GLU A 109 17.87 4.40 -12.17
CA GLU A 109 19.16 4.87 -12.66
C GLU A 109 19.35 6.37 -12.40
N ARG A 110 18.30 7.19 -12.66
CA ARG A 110 18.32 8.65 -12.42
C ARG A 110 18.47 9.01 -10.95
N PHE A 111 17.92 8.20 -10.05
CA PHE A 111 18.04 8.38 -8.60
C PHE A 111 19.30 7.74 -8.02
N GLY A 112 20.06 6.99 -8.81
CA GLY A 112 21.24 6.25 -8.36
C GLY A 112 20.89 5.08 -7.45
N ILE A 113 19.74 4.44 -7.69
CA ILE A 113 19.25 3.27 -6.99
C ILE A 113 19.55 2.02 -7.81
N ASP A 114 20.17 1.02 -7.19
CA ASP A 114 20.38 -0.28 -7.81
C ASP A 114 19.18 -1.20 -7.57
N TYR A 115 18.93 -2.15 -8.48
CA TYR A 115 17.92 -3.17 -8.28
C TYR A 115 18.26 -4.52 -8.88
N THR A 116 17.67 -5.58 -8.37
CA THR A 116 17.78 -6.94 -8.93
C THR A 116 16.37 -7.52 -9.10
N LEU A 117 16.07 -7.93 -10.34
CA LEU A 117 14.83 -8.64 -10.65
C LEU A 117 15.03 -10.14 -10.45
N VAL A 118 14.17 -10.73 -9.60
CA VAL A 118 14.22 -12.16 -9.25
C VAL A 118 12.92 -12.88 -9.63
N SER A 119 12.94 -14.21 -9.68
CA SER A 119 11.71 -14.99 -9.83
C SER A 119 10.83 -14.86 -8.56
N ASN A 120 9.63 -15.46 -8.61
CA ASN A 120 8.73 -15.51 -7.45
C ASN A 120 9.14 -16.52 -6.35
N LYS A 121 10.33 -17.15 -6.46
CA LYS A 121 10.82 -18.13 -5.48
C LYS A 121 11.54 -17.44 -4.33
N PRO A 122 11.21 -17.73 -3.05
CA PRO A 122 11.86 -17.11 -1.88
C PRO A 122 13.39 -17.24 -1.87
N ALA A 123 13.93 -18.35 -2.37
CA ALA A 123 15.37 -18.58 -2.46
C ALA A 123 16.09 -17.55 -3.36
N ASP A 124 15.44 -17.10 -4.44
CA ASP A 124 16.02 -16.13 -5.35
C ASP A 124 16.05 -14.73 -4.73
N PHE A 125 15.04 -14.36 -3.93
CA PHE A 125 15.07 -13.14 -3.13
C PHE A 125 16.25 -13.16 -2.16
N LYS A 126 16.41 -14.27 -1.40
CA LYS A 126 17.52 -14.41 -0.47
C LYS A 126 18.88 -14.29 -1.14
N ALA A 127 19.06 -14.91 -2.29
CA ALA A 127 20.32 -14.91 -3.05
C ALA A 127 20.67 -13.53 -3.64
N ALA A 128 19.68 -12.66 -3.86
CA ALA A 128 19.86 -11.33 -4.43
C ALA A 128 20.14 -10.24 -3.38
N ILE A 129 20.02 -10.53 -2.08
CA ILE A 129 20.27 -9.56 -1.01
C ILE A 129 21.75 -9.16 -0.98
N ARG A 130 21.99 -7.86 -0.84
CA ARG A 130 23.31 -7.22 -0.69
C ARG A 130 23.33 -6.39 0.60
N ASP A 131 24.51 -5.95 1.03
CA ASP A 131 24.69 -5.12 2.23
C ASP A 131 23.91 -3.79 2.15
N ASN A 132 23.74 -3.28 0.93
CA ASN A 132 22.99 -2.05 0.66
C ASN A 132 21.53 -2.29 0.27
N THR A 133 20.99 -3.49 0.39
CA THR A 133 19.55 -3.75 0.15
C THR A 133 18.71 -3.09 1.24
N ARG A 134 17.71 -2.29 0.83
CA ARG A 134 16.83 -1.53 1.73
C ARG A 134 15.36 -1.85 1.56
N LEU A 135 14.98 -2.57 0.50
CA LEU A 135 13.57 -2.93 0.26
C LEU A 135 13.49 -4.25 -0.50
N ILE A 136 12.54 -5.09 -0.13
CA ILE A 136 12.07 -6.22 -0.93
C ILE A 136 10.66 -5.90 -1.42
N TYR A 137 10.45 -5.97 -2.73
CA TYR A 137 9.17 -5.66 -3.38
C TYR A 137 8.63 -6.87 -4.14
N ILE A 138 7.36 -7.23 -3.87
CA ILE A 138 6.66 -8.31 -4.56
C ILE A 138 5.27 -7.86 -5.04
N GLU A 139 4.72 -8.60 -6.00
CA GLU A 139 3.36 -8.48 -6.49
C GLU A 139 2.77 -9.88 -6.68
N THR A 140 1.70 -10.21 -5.98
CA THR A 140 1.10 -11.53 -6.09
C THR A 140 -0.40 -11.50 -5.78
N PRO A 141 -1.26 -12.09 -6.67
CA PRO A 141 -0.91 -12.58 -8.01
C PRO A 141 -0.37 -11.48 -8.92
N SER A 142 0.59 -11.80 -9.77
CA SER A 142 1.26 -10.81 -10.63
C SER A 142 0.45 -10.44 -11.87
N ASN A 143 0.67 -9.22 -12.40
CA ASN A 143 0.09 -8.77 -13.67
C ASN A 143 1.15 -8.78 -14.78
N PRO A 144 0.93 -9.45 -15.95
CA PRO A 144 -0.31 -10.12 -16.37
C PRO A 144 -0.35 -11.63 -16.14
N LEU A 145 0.73 -12.24 -15.66
CA LEU A 145 0.90 -13.70 -15.71
C LEU A 145 0.19 -14.44 -14.57
N LEU A 146 -0.35 -13.73 -13.58
CA LEU A 146 -1.02 -14.28 -12.40
C LEU A 146 -0.15 -15.29 -11.60
N LEU A 147 1.16 -15.09 -11.63
CA LEU A 147 2.08 -15.89 -10.85
C LEU A 147 1.87 -15.63 -9.36
N VAL A 148 1.90 -16.71 -8.58
CA VAL A 148 1.73 -16.66 -7.13
C VAL A 148 3.08 -16.84 -6.45
N ALA A 149 3.43 -15.93 -5.54
CA ALA A 149 4.59 -16.04 -4.67
C ALA A 149 4.17 -16.53 -3.28
N ASP A 150 5.06 -17.26 -2.61
CA ASP A 150 4.89 -17.59 -1.19
C ASP A 150 5.21 -16.36 -0.34
N ILE A 151 4.17 -15.61 0.03
CA ILE A 151 4.27 -14.34 0.76
C ILE A 151 4.97 -14.54 2.10
N ALA A 152 4.57 -15.57 2.86
CA ALA A 152 5.13 -15.81 4.19
C ALA A 152 6.62 -16.14 4.13
N ALA A 153 7.04 -16.92 3.14
CA ALA A 153 8.44 -17.27 2.96
C ALA A 153 9.27 -16.06 2.50
N VAL A 154 8.74 -15.18 1.64
CA VAL A 154 9.43 -13.93 1.25
C VAL A 154 9.50 -12.95 2.43
N ALA A 155 8.42 -12.80 3.20
CA ALA A 155 8.41 -11.98 4.42
C ALA A 155 9.45 -12.47 5.44
N GLU A 156 9.61 -13.79 5.60
CA GLU A 156 10.64 -14.37 6.47
C GLU A 156 12.07 -14.06 5.99
N VAL A 157 12.29 -14.10 4.68
CA VAL A 157 13.57 -13.67 4.09
C VAL A 157 13.85 -12.20 4.41
N ALA A 158 12.88 -11.32 4.22
CA ALA A 158 13.00 -9.89 4.54
C ALA A 158 13.31 -9.67 6.03
N ARG A 159 12.51 -10.25 6.90
CA ARG A 159 12.63 -10.14 8.37
C ARG A 159 13.97 -10.65 8.88
N SER A 160 14.43 -11.81 8.40
CA SER A 160 15.72 -12.40 8.83
C SER A 160 16.93 -11.53 8.48
N HIS A 161 16.78 -10.66 7.45
CA HIS A 161 17.81 -9.70 7.05
C HIS A 161 17.53 -8.27 7.53
N ARG A 162 16.42 -8.04 8.27
CA ARG A 162 15.97 -6.72 8.76
C ARG A 162 15.75 -5.71 7.62
N ILE A 163 15.20 -6.19 6.52
CA ILE A 163 14.88 -5.39 5.34
C ILE A 163 13.37 -5.23 5.28
N PRO A 164 12.82 -4.02 5.14
CA PRO A 164 11.39 -3.81 4.92
C PRO A 164 10.89 -4.55 3.69
N SER A 165 9.67 -5.09 3.80
CA SER A 165 8.98 -5.78 2.72
C SER A 165 7.72 -5.03 2.29
N ALA A 166 7.52 -4.88 0.98
CA ALA A 166 6.35 -4.26 0.38
C ALA A 166 5.72 -5.18 -0.66
N ILE A 167 4.40 -5.21 -0.68
CA ILE A 167 3.61 -5.98 -1.65
C ILE A 167 2.57 -5.11 -2.34
N ASP A 168 2.46 -5.25 -3.65
CA ASP A 168 1.27 -4.79 -4.39
C ASP A 168 0.19 -5.88 -4.31
N ASN A 169 -0.84 -5.62 -3.49
CA ASN A 169 -1.97 -6.52 -3.24
C ASN A 169 -3.20 -6.18 -4.11
N THR A 170 -3.02 -5.42 -5.17
CA THR A 170 -4.12 -4.90 -5.99
C THR A 170 -4.99 -6.00 -6.58
N PHE A 171 -4.41 -7.09 -7.13
CA PHE A 171 -5.17 -8.14 -7.77
C PHE A 171 -5.94 -9.03 -6.80
N ALA A 172 -5.33 -9.42 -5.70
CA ALA A 172 -6.02 -10.23 -4.70
C ALA A 172 -7.07 -9.40 -3.95
N SER A 173 -6.79 -8.14 -3.69
CA SER A 173 -7.54 -7.28 -2.78
C SER A 173 -7.55 -7.80 -1.32
N PRO A 174 -7.95 -6.99 -0.34
CA PRO A 174 -8.02 -7.44 1.06
C PRO A 174 -9.09 -8.51 1.31
N ILE A 175 -9.94 -8.78 0.32
CA ILE A 175 -10.97 -9.83 0.43
C ILE A 175 -10.35 -11.22 0.29
N ASN A 176 -9.43 -11.38 -0.65
CA ASN A 176 -8.85 -12.68 -0.98
C ASN A 176 -7.50 -12.91 -0.28
N GLN A 177 -6.81 -11.85 0.14
CA GLN A 177 -5.46 -11.94 0.68
C GLN A 177 -5.18 -10.80 1.66
N ASN A 178 -4.64 -11.12 2.84
CA ASN A 178 -4.16 -10.15 3.82
C ASN A 178 -2.66 -10.37 4.07
N PRO A 179 -1.78 -9.72 3.30
CA PRO A 179 -0.34 -9.97 3.33
C PRO A 179 0.30 -9.63 4.68
N HIS A 180 -0.27 -8.69 5.42
CA HIS A 180 0.23 -8.32 6.72
C HIS A 180 0.15 -9.49 7.72
N GLU A 181 -0.91 -10.30 7.68
CA GLU A 181 -1.03 -11.52 8.49
C GLU A 181 0.03 -12.58 8.13
N LEU A 182 0.63 -12.47 6.94
CA LEU A 182 1.70 -13.32 6.44
C LEU A 182 3.10 -12.72 6.67
N GLY A 183 3.18 -11.58 7.36
CA GLY A 183 4.43 -10.98 7.81
C GLY A 183 5.01 -9.89 6.88
N ILE A 184 4.27 -9.41 5.89
CA ILE A 184 4.65 -8.26 5.08
C ILE A 184 4.45 -6.96 5.89
N ASP A 185 5.39 -6.04 5.77
CA ASP A 185 5.36 -4.78 6.51
C ASP A 185 4.44 -3.74 5.84
N ILE A 186 4.43 -3.68 4.51
CA ILE A 186 3.78 -2.62 3.74
C ILE A 186 2.90 -3.23 2.64
N VAL A 187 1.60 -2.92 2.66
CA VAL A 187 0.64 -3.35 1.65
C VAL A 187 0.24 -2.16 0.79
N ILE A 188 0.37 -2.31 -0.52
CA ILE A 188 0.06 -1.28 -1.51
C ILE A 188 -1.17 -1.72 -2.31
N HIS A 189 -2.04 -0.77 -2.60
CA HIS A 189 -3.18 -0.96 -3.48
C HIS A 189 -3.28 0.13 -4.54
N SER A 190 -3.50 -0.25 -5.77
CA SER A 190 -4.16 0.63 -6.74
C SER A 190 -5.66 0.61 -6.45
N GLY A 191 -6.13 1.61 -5.72
CA GLY A 191 -7.56 1.79 -5.43
C GLY A 191 -8.41 1.97 -6.68
N THR A 192 -7.79 2.28 -7.81
CA THR A 192 -8.38 2.39 -9.15
C THR A 192 -9.06 1.10 -9.62
N LYS A 193 -8.65 -0.07 -9.08
CA LYS A 193 -9.07 -1.40 -9.56
C LYS A 193 -10.27 -1.91 -8.74
N TYR A 194 -10.15 -3.08 -8.12
CA TYR A 194 -11.28 -3.74 -7.45
C TYR A 194 -11.84 -2.95 -6.27
N LEU A 195 -11.01 -2.19 -5.55
CA LEU A 195 -11.48 -1.37 -4.43
C LEU A 195 -12.46 -0.28 -4.87
N ASN A 196 -12.27 0.31 -6.04
CA ASN A 196 -13.20 1.27 -6.63
C ASN A 196 -14.52 0.61 -7.09
N GLY A 197 -14.44 -0.57 -7.70
CA GLY A 197 -15.59 -1.34 -8.17
C GLY A 197 -16.16 -0.93 -9.55
N HIS A 198 -15.95 0.29 -10.02
CA HIS A 198 -16.66 0.83 -11.21
C HIS A 198 -15.76 1.42 -12.32
N SER A 199 -14.44 1.36 -12.18
CA SER A 199 -13.48 1.90 -13.18
C SER A 199 -13.66 3.39 -13.50
N ASP A 200 -14.14 4.19 -12.55
CA ASP A 200 -14.52 5.60 -12.72
C ASP A 200 -13.67 6.57 -11.89
N LEU A 201 -12.66 6.08 -11.16
CA LEU A 201 -11.71 6.91 -10.43
C LEU A 201 -10.29 6.34 -10.46
N VAL A 202 -9.33 7.17 -10.08
CA VAL A 202 -7.93 6.80 -9.89
C VAL A 202 -7.54 7.10 -8.45
N ALA A 203 -7.01 6.10 -7.76
CA ALA A 203 -6.52 6.23 -6.38
C ALA A 203 -5.43 5.21 -6.08
N GLY A 204 -4.64 5.48 -5.05
CA GLY A 204 -3.69 4.56 -4.46
C GLY A 204 -3.82 4.56 -2.94
N ALA A 205 -3.38 3.48 -2.31
CA ALA A 205 -3.27 3.39 -0.86
C ALA A 205 -2.02 2.62 -0.45
N VAL A 206 -1.47 2.99 0.69
CA VAL A 206 -0.41 2.26 1.39
C VAL A 206 -0.92 1.99 2.79
N ILE A 207 -0.88 0.75 3.22
CA ILE A 207 -1.43 0.28 4.48
C ILE A 207 -0.35 -0.50 5.24
N GLY A 208 -0.26 -0.29 6.56
CA GLY A 208 0.72 -0.97 7.41
C GLY A 208 0.51 -0.67 8.89
N HIS A 209 1.46 -1.09 9.73
CA HIS A 209 1.49 -0.70 11.13
C HIS A 209 2.28 0.61 11.34
N LEU A 210 1.95 1.34 12.41
CA LEU A 210 2.61 2.62 12.78
C LEU A 210 4.13 2.53 12.92
N VAL A 211 4.67 1.34 13.17
CA VAL A 211 6.12 1.12 13.34
C VAL A 211 6.88 1.06 12.00
N ALA A 212 6.17 1.00 10.88
CA ALA A 212 6.75 0.91 9.53
C ALA A 212 6.93 2.27 8.83
N TRP A 213 6.56 3.38 9.51
CA TRP A 213 6.56 4.75 8.93
C TRP A 213 7.66 5.64 9.51
#